data_64927393ccfff8ad107cc326cb98a0e2
#
_entry.id   64927393ccfff8ad107cc326cb98a0e2
#
_cell.length_a   1.000
_cell.length_b   1.000
_cell.length_c   1.000
_cell.angle_alpha   90.00
_cell.angle_beta   90.00
_cell.angle_gamma   90.00
#
_symmetry.space_group_name_H-M   'P 1'
#
loop_
_entity.id
_entity.type
_entity.pdbx_description
1 polymer ?
#
loop_
_entity_poly.entity_id
_entity_poly.type
_entity_poly.pdbx_seq_one_letter_code
_entity_poly.pdbx_strand_id
1 'polypeptide(L)'
;MTTYAELVDQIRAYTETDSNVLSTTIVNDFISNAENRIFREVDLDVFRSYQIASLTAANPFVALPGTGIAEFALIRSVQIYGQSLGNSRKKLEQKDVTFMNEYWPDRTSTSTPIYYANWKAGTLY
;
A
#
# COMPACT_ATOMS: atom_id res chain seq x y z
N MET A 1 27.61 7.81 -6.01
CA MET A 1 26.27 7.15 -6.01
C MET A 1 26.04 6.66 -7.43
N THR A 2 25.77 5.38 -7.60
CA THR A 2 25.53 4.80 -8.94
C THR A 2 24.22 5.31 -9.52
N THR A 3 24.23 5.85 -10.72
CA THR A 3 23.04 6.27 -11.44
C THR A 3 22.34 5.06 -12.06
N TYR A 4 21.06 5.21 -12.43
CA TYR A 4 20.31 4.15 -13.12
C TYR A 4 20.98 3.72 -14.44
N ALA A 5 21.50 4.68 -15.21
CA ALA A 5 22.22 4.39 -16.45
C ALA A 5 23.50 3.58 -16.22
N GLU A 6 24.27 3.94 -15.21
CA GLU A 6 25.47 3.19 -14.81
C GLU A 6 25.13 1.77 -14.35
N LEU A 7 24.00 1.57 -13.66
CA LEU A 7 23.53 0.25 -13.28
C LEU A 7 23.21 -0.61 -14.49
N VAL A 8 22.52 -0.06 -15.48
CA VAL A 8 22.21 -0.76 -16.75
C VAL A 8 23.49 -1.16 -17.48
N ASP A 9 24.49 -0.26 -17.55
CA ASP A 9 25.77 -0.53 -18.19
C ASP A 9 26.59 -1.60 -17.43
N GLN A 10 26.58 -1.54 -16.10
CA GLN A 10 27.21 -2.56 -15.25
C GLN A 10 26.59 -3.94 -15.43
N ILE A 11 25.25 -4.03 -15.52
CA ILE A 11 24.55 -5.31 -15.78
C ILE A 11 25.00 -5.89 -17.12
N ARG A 12 25.06 -5.07 -18.17
CA ARG A 12 25.53 -5.51 -19.50
C ARG A 12 27.00 -5.96 -19.48
N ALA A 13 27.85 -5.19 -18.83
CA ALA A 13 29.26 -5.54 -18.69
C ALA A 13 29.45 -6.86 -17.92
N TYR A 14 28.68 -7.06 -16.84
CA TYR A 14 28.74 -8.28 -16.05
C TYR A 14 28.23 -9.52 -16.80
N THR A 15 27.21 -9.35 -17.64
CA THR A 15 26.63 -10.43 -18.45
C THR A 15 27.37 -10.65 -19.78
N GLU A 16 28.38 -9.82 -20.08
CA GLU A 16 29.13 -9.83 -21.35
C GLU A 16 28.21 -9.75 -22.60
N THR A 17 27.09 -8.99 -22.46
CA THR A 17 26.10 -8.82 -23.52
C THR A 17 26.04 -7.39 -24.01
N ASP A 18 25.70 -7.22 -25.30
CA ASP A 18 25.46 -5.90 -25.89
C ASP A 18 23.97 -5.51 -25.87
N SER A 19 23.67 -4.29 -26.30
CA SER A 19 22.31 -3.75 -26.35
C SER A 19 21.38 -4.44 -27.36
N ASN A 20 21.93 -5.22 -28.31
CA ASN A 20 21.14 -5.95 -29.30
C ASN A 20 20.57 -7.24 -28.67
N VAL A 21 21.36 -7.87 -27.80
CA VAL A 21 20.95 -9.09 -27.07
C VAL A 21 20.14 -8.73 -25.83
N LEU A 22 20.66 -7.79 -25.02
CA LEU A 22 20.02 -7.33 -23.79
C LEU A 22 19.56 -5.88 -23.96
N SER A 23 18.38 -5.70 -24.53
CA SER A 23 17.81 -4.37 -24.74
C SER A 23 17.55 -3.64 -23.42
N THR A 24 17.51 -2.32 -23.45
CA THR A 24 17.22 -1.50 -22.26
C THR A 24 15.86 -1.86 -21.63
N THR A 25 14.86 -2.20 -22.45
CA THR A 25 13.54 -2.64 -21.95
C THR A 25 13.66 -3.90 -21.12
N ILE A 26 14.37 -4.92 -21.59
CA ILE A 26 14.57 -6.18 -20.87
C ILE A 26 15.33 -5.94 -19.56
N VAL A 27 16.36 -5.09 -19.56
CA VAL A 27 17.10 -4.74 -18.34
C VAL A 27 16.20 -4.02 -17.34
N ASN A 28 15.37 -3.10 -17.81
CA ASN A 28 14.40 -2.39 -16.94
C ASN A 28 13.40 -3.35 -16.31
N ASP A 29 12.91 -4.33 -17.07
CA ASP A 29 12.00 -5.35 -16.53
C ASP A 29 12.69 -6.19 -15.44
N PHE A 30 13.95 -6.55 -15.63
CA PHE A 30 14.71 -7.28 -14.61
C PHE A 30 14.94 -6.44 -13.35
N ILE A 31 15.29 -5.16 -13.51
CA ILE A 31 15.45 -4.24 -12.37
C ILE A 31 14.13 -4.10 -11.61
N SER A 32 13.01 -3.87 -12.32
CA SER A 32 11.69 -3.75 -11.70
C SER A 32 11.26 -5.02 -10.96
N ASN A 33 11.55 -6.19 -11.53
CA ASN A 33 11.29 -7.46 -10.86
C ASN A 33 12.15 -7.64 -9.60
N ALA A 34 13.41 -7.23 -9.65
CA ALA A 34 14.30 -7.27 -8.49
C ALA A 34 13.85 -6.30 -7.39
N GLU A 35 13.45 -5.08 -7.74
CA GLU A 35 12.88 -4.10 -6.81
C GLU A 35 11.62 -4.63 -6.14
N ASN A 36 10.68 -5.18 -6.91
CA ASN A 36 9.46 -5.78 -6.38
C ASN A 36 9.75 -6.95 -5.43
N ARG A 37 10.78 -7.73 -5.69
CA ARG A 37 11.21 -8.79 -4.81
C ARG A 37 11.78 -8.24 -3.50
N ILE A 38 12.63 -7.23 -3.57
CA ILE A 38 13.18 -6.55 -2.39
C ILE A 38 12.06 -5.98 -1.53
N PHE A 39 11.07 -5.28 -2.12
CA PHE A 39 9.93 -4.73 -1.39
C PHE A 39 9.08 -5.77 -0.67
N ARG A 40 9.01 -7.00 -1.20
CA ARG A 40 8.25 -8.09 -0.57
C ARG A 40 9.03 -8.83 0.50
N GLU A 41 10.33 -9.01 0.29
CA GLU A 41 11.17 -9.84 1.17
C GLU A 41 11.83 -9.04 2.29
N VAL A 42 12.08 -7.74 2.07
CA VAL A 42 12.82 -6.90 3.01
C VAL A 42 11.92 -5.82 3.60
N ASP A 43 11.73 -5.87 4.92
CA ASP A 43 10.98 -4.86 5.66
C ASP A 43 11.91 -3.73 6.12
N LEU A 44 12.08 -2.73 5.28
CA LEU A 44 12.86 -1.53 5.60
C LEU A 44 11.93 -0.37 5.98
N ASP A 45 12.35 0.42 6.97
CA ASP A 45 11.61 1.61 7.41
C ASP A 45 11.45 2.66 6.30
N VAL A 46 12.37 2.70 5.36
CA VAL A 46 12.32 3.61 4.20
C VAL A 46 11.12 3.34 3.29
N PHE A 47 10.58 2.12 3.31
CA PHE A 47 9.39 1.74 2.53
C PHE A 47 8.07 2.03 3.24
N ARG A 48 8.12 2.58 4.45
CA ARG A 48 6.92 2.98 5.18
C ARG A 48 6.36 4.26 4.60
N SER A 49 5.08 4.22 4.27
CA SER A 49 4.31 5.39 3.87
C SER A 49 3.19 5.67 4.87
N TYR A 50 2.92 6.93 5.11
CA TYR A 50 1.83 7.39 5.96
C TYR A 50 0.82 8.13 5.11
N GLN A 51 -0.44 7.71 5.18
CA GLN A 51 -1.53 8.31 4.42
C GLN A 51 -2.66 8.74 5.37
N ILE A 52 -3.32 9.84 5.03
CA ILE A 52 -4.47 10.36 5.76
C ILE A 52 -5.67 10.37 4.82
N ALA A 53 -6.79 9.82 5.26
CA ALA A 53 -8.06 9.87 4.57
C ALA A 53 -9.14 10.39 5.50
N SER A 54 -10.20 10.97 4.94
CA SER A 54 -11.34 11.46 5.69
C SER A 54 -12.47 10.43 5.69
N LEU A 55 -13.06 10.22 6.86
CA LEU A 55 -14.28 9.43 7.00
C LEU A 55 -15.49 10.31 6.68
N THR A 56 -16.43 9.76 5.93
CA THR A 56 -17.73 10.40 5.66
C THR A 56 -18.82 9.60 6.37
N ALA A 57 -19.68 10.29 7.13
CA ALA A 57 -20.79 9.63 7.81
C ALA A 57 -21.68 8.88 6.80
N ALA A 58 -22.20 7.73 7.20
CA ALA A 58 -23.01 6.82 6.38
C ALA A 58 -22.31 6.25 5.11
N ASN A 59 -21.00 6.46 4.96
CA ASN A 59 -20.23 5.80 3.93
C ASN A 59 -19.25 4.82 4.58
N PRO A 60 -19.46 3.50 4.43
CA PRO A 60 -18.59 2.49 5.04
C PRO A 60 -17.26 2.32 4.32
N PHE A 61 -17.10 2.94 3.15
CA PHE A 61 -15.90 2.76 2.34
C PHE A 61 -15.01 4.00 2.39
N VAL A 62 -13.74 3.76 2.58
CA VAL A 62 -12.70 4.79 2.57
C VAL A 62 -11.69 4.50 1.48
N ALA A 63 -11.67 5.33 0.46
CA ALA A 63 -10.60 5.29 -0.53
C ALA A 63 -9.31 5.83 0.10
N LEU A 64 -8.24 5.08 0.00
CA LEU A 64 -6.93 5.54 0.45
C LEU A 64 -6.39 6.56 -0.57
N PRO A 65 -5.96 7.74 -0.10
CA PRO A 65 -5.41 8.74 -0.99
C PRO A 65 -4.11 8.26 -1.61
N GLY A 66 -4.00 8.40 -2.91
CA GLY A 66 -2.83 8.03 -3.67
C GLY A 66 -3.20 7.90 -5.14
N THR A 67 -2.43 8.50 -6.00
CA THR A 67 -2.64 8.41 -7.44
C THR A 67 -2.39 6.99 -7.93
N GLY A 68 -3.46 6.25 -8.16
CA GLY A 68 -3.43 4.98 -8.88
C GLY A 68 -2.80 3.80 -8.15
N ILE A 69 -2.55 3.92 -6.86
CA ILE A 69 -1.77 2.91 -6.16
C ILE A 69 -2.48 2.47 -4.91
N ALA A 70 -3.16 1.56 -5.13
CA ALA A 70 -3.40 0.45 -4.26
C ALA A 70 -2.17 -0.44 -4.00
N GLU A 71 -1.03 0.06 -4.17
CA GLU A 71 0.20 -0.73 -4.16
C GLU A 71 0.95 -0.56 -2.86
N PHE A 72 0.24 -0.74 -1.75
CA PHE A 72 0.91 -1.07 -0.52
C PHE A 72 0.92 -2.60 -0.38
N ALA A 73 2.07 -3.15 -0.13
CA ALA A 73 2.23 -4.58 0.10
C ALA A 73 1.55 -5.02 1.40
N LEU A 74 1.50 -4.15 2.41
CA LEU A 74 0.96 -4.45 3.73
C LEU A 74 0.48 -3.19 4.45
N ILE A 75 -0.72 -3.26 5.03
CA ILE A 75 -1.21 -2.25 5.98
C ILE A 75 -0.72 -2.64 7.38
N ARG A 76 0.14 -1.82 7.97
CA ARG A 76 0.67 -2.10 9.31
C ARG A 76 -0.25 -1.66 10.43
N SER A 77 -0.92 -0.52 10.25
CA SER A 77 -1.78 0.06 11.27
C SER A 77 -2.75 1.04 10.65
N VAL A 78 -3.99 0.95 11.06
CA VAL A 78 -5.03 1.94 10.78
C VAL A 78 -5.45 2.57 12.09
N GLN A 79 -5.51 3.89 12.11
CA GLN A 79 -5.91 4.67 13.30
C GLN A 79 -6.91 5.74 12.89
N ILE A 80 -7.87 5.98 13.73
CA ILE A 80 -8.78 7.12 13.61
C ILE A 80 -8.43 8.18 14.65
N TYR A 81 -8.68 9.43 14.31
CA TYR A 81 -8.56 10.56 15.24
C TYR A 81 -9.61 11.61 14.89
N GLY A 82 -9.95 12.46 15.81
CA GLY A 82 -10.91 13.55 15.58
C GLY A 82 -11.45 14.14 16.87
N GLN A 83 -12.20 15.22 16.73
CA GLN A 83 -12.79 15.92 17.88
C GLN A 83 -13.75 15.06 18.68
N SER A 84 -14.50 14.18 18.03
CA SER A 84 -15.41 13.22 18.70
C SER A 84 -14.69 12.23 19.61
N LEU A 85 -13.38 12.06 19.42
CA LEU A 85 -12.51 11.22 20.24
C LEU A 85 -11.65 12.03 21.23
N GLY A 86 -11.99 13.32 21.45
CA GLY A 86 -11.19 14.22 22.27
C GLY A 86 -9.77 14.44 21.72
N ASN A 87 -9.63 14.42 20.39
CA ASN A 87 -8.35 14.47 19.66
C ASN A 87 -7.40 13.29 19.96
N SER A 88 -7.88 12.25 20.61
CA SER A 88 -7.13 11.02 20.82
C SER A 88 -7.06 10.20 19.55
N ARG A 89 -6.01 9.40 19.44
CA ARG A 89 -5.89 8.40 18.37
C ARG A 89 -6.39 7.05 18.88
N LYS A 90 -7.21 6.39 18.09
CA LYS A 90 -7.69 5.05 18.38
C LYS A 90 -7.26 4.12 17.25
N LYS A 91 -6.56 3.05 17.61
CA LYS A 91 -6.19 2.01 16.66
C LYS A 91 -7.40 1.16 16.32
N LEU A 92 -7.58 0.86 15.04
CA LEU A 92 -8.59 -0.07 14.55
C LEU A 92 -7.99 -1.48 14.44
N GLU A 93 -8.82 -2.47 14.65
CA GLU A 93 -8.47 -3.87 14.50
C GLU A 93 -8.90 -4.37 13.12
N GLN A 94 -8.03 -5.09 12.45
CA GLN A 94 -8.36 -5.68 11.15
C GLN A 94 -9.24 -6.90 11.33
N LYS A 95 -10.32 -6.94 10.57
CA LYS A 95 -11.23 -8.08 10.47
C LYS A 95 -11.46 -8.42 8.99
N ASP A 96 -12.08 -9.53 8.75
CA ASP A 96 -12.54 -9.93 7.43
C ASP A 96 -13.88 -9.26 7.08
N VAL A 97 -14.16 -9.13 5.79
CA VAL A 97 -15.38 -8.48 5.28
C VAL A 97 -16.65 -9.21 5.72
N THR A 98 -16.60 -10.52 5.82
CA THR A 98 -17.75 -11.33 6.29
C THR A 98 -18.08 -10.97 7.72
N PHE A 99 -17.08 -10.91 8.59
CA PHE A 99 -17.26 -10.45 9.96
C PHE A 99 -17.86 -9.04 10.01
N MET A 100 -17.38 -8.11 9.19
CA MET A 100 -17.89 -6.74 9.16
C MET A 100 -19.37 -6.68 8.80
N ASN A 101 -19.80 -7.47 7.83
CA ASN A 101 -21.19 -7.54 7.41
C ASN A 101 -22.10 -8.16 8.49
N GLU A 102 -21.60 -9.13 9.24
CA GLU A 102 -22.35 -9.75 10.36
C GLU A 102 -22.40 -8.86 11.59
N TYR A 103 -21.28 -8.20 11.90
CA TYR A 103 -21.17 -7.32 13.07
C TYR A 103 -21.97 -6.02 12.90
N TRP A 104 -22.01 -5.46 11.68
CA TRP A 104 -22.70 -4.22 11.35
C TRP A 104 -23.62 -4.37 10.14
N PRO A 105 -24.73 -5.10 10.26
CA PRO A 105 -25.63 -5.40 9.14
C PRO A 105 -26.38 -4.17 8.62
N ASP A 106 -26.68 -3.21 9.51
CA ASP A 106 -27.35 -1.96 9.14
C ASP A 106 -26.34 -0.88 8.80
N ARG A 107 -26.10 -0.68 7.50
CA ARG A 107 -25.17 0.33 6.99
C ARG A 107 -25.64 1.77 7.12
N THR A 108 -26.90 1.99 7.48
CA THR A 108 -27.46 3.34 7.71
C THR A 108 -27.16 3.85 9.12
N SER A 109 -26.91 2.96 10.04
CA SER A 109 -26.47 3.29 11.39
C SER A 109 -25.04 3.81 11.39
N THR A 110 -24.78 4.83 12.19
CA THR A 110 -23.45 5.44 12.30
C THR A 110 -22.90 5.30 13.72
N SER A 111 -21.62 4.98 13.84
CA SER A 111 -20.90 4.92 15.09
C SER A 111 -19.41 5.16 14.87
N THR A 112 -18.67 5.33 15.95
CA THR A 112 -17.21 5.40 15.88
C THR A 112 -16.64 4.05 15.47
N PRO A 113 -15.85 3.94 14.39
CA PRO A 113 -15.27 2.69 13.96
C PRO A 113 -14.37 2.06 15.04
N ILE A 114 -14.39 0.73 15.09
CA ILE A 114 -13.51 -0.09 15.95
C ILE A 114 -12.70 -1.05 15.09
N TYR A 115 -13.29 -1.48 13.98
CA TYR A 115 -12.72 -2.46 13.06
C TYR A 115 -12.55 -1.86 11.67
N TYR A 116 -11.73 -2.50 10.86
CA TYR A 116 -11.63 -2.24 9.43
C TYR A 116 -11.37 -3.54 8.69
N ALA A 117 -11.72 -3.57 7.41
CA ALA A 117 -11.40 -4.68 6.53
C ALA A 117 -10.83 -4.16 5.20
N ASN A 118 -10.03 -4.96 4.54
CA ASN A 118 -9.59 -4.68 3.18
C ASN A 118 -10.72 -5.07 2.22
N TRP A 119 -11.34 -4.09 1.56
CA TRP A 119 -12.41 -4.34 0.60
C TRP A 119 -11.86 -4.72 -0.77
N LYS A 120 -11.02 -3.88 -1.30
CA LYS A 120 -10.29 -4.05 -2.56
C LYS A 120 -9.03 -3.21 -2.52
N ALA A 121 -8.18 -3.38 -3.52
CA ALA A 121 -6.99 -2.56 -3.65
C ALA A 121 -7.31 -1.06 -3.48
N GLY A 122 -6.65 -0.39 -2.53
CA GLY A 122 -6.83 1.04 -2.23
C GLY A 122 -8.14 1.44 -1.56
N THR A 123 -8.95 0.49 -1.06
CA THR A 123 -10.20 0.82 -0.37
C THR A 123 -10.34 0.00 0.90
N LEU A 124 -10.59 0.67 2.02
CA LEU A 124 -10.95 0.04 3.30
C LEU A 124 -12.48 0.06 3.50
N TYR A 125 -12.94 -0.94 4.25
CA TYR A 125 -14.31 -1.08 4.74
C TYR A 125 -14.33 -1.05 6.25
#